data_ecb2a9de85925960b09a5833309611c4
#
_entry.id   ecb2a9de85925960b09a5833309611c4
#
_cell.length_a   1.000
_cell.length_b   1.000
_cell.length_c   1.000
_cell.angle_alpha   90.00
_cell.angle_beta   90.00
_cell.angle_gamma   90.00
#
_symmetry.space_group_name_H-M   'P 1'
#
loop_
_entity.id
_entity.type
_entity.pdbx_description
1 polymer ?
#
loop_
_entity_poly.entity_id
_entity_poly.type
_entity_poly.pdbx_seq_one_letter_code
_entity_poly.pdbx_strand_id
1 'polypeptide(L)'
;MVKQVKPILIGSGCQANARGQDMPLDPEQAGIAATIAGVARERDLSRRAVTIAYAAALQESKLHNLDYGDRDSIGVFQQRPSEGWGPASKLADPVYATSRFFRALTAIPGYQQLPVFKAAQGVQHSADGAAYRQYVPQASRLALAFTGGNPHAVWCWWPSVPSGRPKLAAASRSLAHAFGPRGAGQADPPRSAQADRPRSGQSDPSRSQALLVRAPSPARGWAVAVWLVTHAPEYRIHEVRYAGYQWQVSAGTKGWTRDPGPALADRVRAS
;
A
#
# COMPACT_ATOMS: atom_id res chain seq x y z
N MET A 1 31.92 -34.05 -11.87
CA MET A 1 30.78 -33.43 -12.58
C MET A 1 30.09 -32.48 -11.60
N VAL A 2 30.35 -31.17 -11.71
CA VAL A 2 29.70 -30.15 -10.89
C VAL A 2 28.33 -29.88 -11.52
N LYS A 3 27.26 -30.26 -10.84
CA LYS A 3 25.89 -29.88 -11.24
C LYS A 3 25.79 -28.36 -11.15
N GLN A 4 25.74 -27.67 -12.28
CA GLN A 4 25.37 -26.25 -12.34
C GLN A 4 23.91 -26.17 -11.87
N VAL A 5 23.70 -25.70 -10.67
CA VAL A 5 22.38 -25.27 -10.19
C VAL A 5 22.04 -24.02 -11.00
N LYS A 6 21.12 -24.14 -11.96
CA LYS A 6 20.54 -22.97 -12.65
C LYS A 6 19.98 -22.06 -11.56
N PRO A 7 20.32 -20.75 -11.54
CA PRO A 7 19.71 -19.82 -10.61
C PRO A 7 18.20 -19.84 -10.88
N ILE A 8 17.42 -20.14 -9.84
CA ILE A 8 15.97 -19.96 -9.91
C ILE A 8 15.78 -18.45 -10.06
N LEU A 9 15.27 -18.03 -11.21
CA LEU A 9 14.86 -16.64 -11.43
C LEU A 9 13.71 -16.37 -10.47
N ILE A 10 14.00 -15.77 -9.35
CA ILE A 10 12.99 -15.31 -8.38
C ILE A 10 12.28 -14.13 -9.05
N GLY A 11 11.04 -14.36 -9.51
CA GLY A 11 10.19 -13.29 -10.03
C GLY A 11 9.89 -12.22 -8.98
N SER A 12 9.18 -11.16 -9.37
CA SER A 12 8.65 -10.18 -8.42
C SER A 12 7.57 -10.80 -7.54
N GLY A 13 7.50 -10.37 -6.29
CA GLY A 13 6.49 -10.82 -5.36
C GLY A 13 6.46 -9.97 -4.10
N CYS A 14 5.43 -10.15 -3.30
CA CYS A 14 5.29 -9.54 -1.99
C CYS A 14 4.90 -10.62 -0.96
N GLN A 15 5.22 -10.34 0.27
CA GLN A 15 4.87 -11.17 1.42
C GLN A 15 4.19 -10.31 2.46
N ALA A 16 3.06 -10.76 2.95
CA ALA A 16 2.46 -10.22 4.16
C ALA A 16 2.51 -11.28 5.25
N ASN A 17 2.88 -10.89 6.47
CA ASN A 17 2.89 -11.74 7.64
C ASN A 17 1.96 -11.19 8.72
N ALA A 18 1.08 -12.01 9.21
CA ALA A 18 0.24 -11.67 10.33
C ALA A 18 0.02 -12.90 11.23
N ARG A 19 0.26 -12.74 12.53
CA ARG A 19 0.13 -13.79 13.52
C ARG A 19 0.93 -15.07 13.19
N GLY A 20 2.14 -14.89 12.64
CA GLY A 20 3.02 -16.01 12.28
C GLY A 20 2.61 -16.76 11.01
N GLN A 21 1.63 -16.25 10.26
CA GLN A 21 1.21 -16.83 8.99
C GLN A 21 1.64 -15.94 7.82
N ASP A 22 2.34 -16.55 6.91
CA ASP A 22 2.78 -15.92 5.65
C ASP A 22 1.68 -15.97 4.61
N MET A 23 1.49 -14.86 3.93
CA MET A 23 0.53 -14.69 2.85
C MET A 23 1.27 -14.13 1.63
N PRO A 24 1.58 -14.98 0.64
CA PRO A 24 2.16 -14.49 -0.60
C PRO A 24 1.13 -13.67 -1.37
N LEU A 25 1.61 -12.60 -1.98
CA LEU A 25 0.83 -11.69 -2.84
C LEU A 25 1.65 -11.39 -4.08
N ASP A 26 0.99 -11.17 -5.20
CA ASP A 26 1.67 -10.49 -6.28
C ASP A 26 1.79 -8.98 -6.00
N PRO A 27 2.63 -8.26 -6.74
CA PRO A 27 2.84 -6.82 -6.50
C PRO A 27 1.58 -5.96 -6.64
N GLU A 28 0.68 -6.29 -7.57
CA GLU A 28 -0.56 -5.55 -7.76
C GLU A 28 -1.49 -5.74 -6.57
N GLN A 29 -1.69 -6.98 -6.13
CA GLN A 29 -2.48 -7.29 -4.93
C GLN A 29 -1.98 -6.52 -3.71
N ALA A 30 -0.67 -6.48 -3.51
CA ALA A 30 -0.06 -5.76 -2.39
C ALA A 30 -0.25 -4.24 -2.51
N GLY A 31 -0.10 -3.67 -3.70
CA GLY A 31 -0.35 -2.24 -3.98
C GLY A 31 -1.80 -1.84 -3.74
N ILE A 32 -2.74 -2.65 -4.23
CA ILE A 32 -4.19 -2.45 -4.01
C ILE A 32 -4.53 -2.55 -2.51
N ALA A 33 -4.01 -3.56 -1.82
CA ALA A 33 -4.25 -3.70 -0.39
C ALA A 33 -3.71 -2.49 0.40
N ALA A 34 -2.50 -2.01 0.08
CA ALA A 34 -1.93 -0.81 0.71
C ALA A 34 -2.78 0.44 0.42
N THR A 35 -3.29 0.58 -0.81
CA THR A 35 -4.15 1.70 -1.21
C THR A 35 -5.48 1.68 -0.46
N ILE A 36 -6.17 0.54 -0.35
CA ILE A 36 -7.41 0.40 0.43
C ILE A 36 -7.17 0.78 1.90
N ALA A 37 -6.06 0.32 2.49
CA ALA A 37 -5.71 0.69 3.87
C ALA A 37 -5.42 2.19 4.01
N GLY A 38 -4.79 2.82 3.02
CA GLY A 38 -4.54 4.26 2.97
C GLY A 38 -5.83 5.08 2.97
N VAL A 39 -6.76 4.75 2.07
CA VAL A 39 -8.07 5.41 1.96
C VAL A 39 -8.91 5.24 3.23
N ALA A 40 -8.87 4.04 3.84
CA ALA A 40 -9.52 3.85 5.14
C ALA A 40 -8.94 4.76 6.23
N ARG A 41 -7.61 4.91 6.23
CA ARG A 41 -6.89 5.78 7.18
C ARG A 41 -7.21 7.26 6.96
N GLU A 42 -7.31 7.71 5.73
CA GLU A 42 -7.72 9.08 5.40
C GLU A 42 -9.11 9.41 5.95
N ARG A 43 -10.00 8.42 5.95
CA ARG A 43 -11.39 8.53 6.40
C ARG A 43 -11.60 8.16 7.87
N ASP A 44 -10.52 7.98 8.64
CA ASP A 44 -10.53 7.55 10.04
C ASP A 44 -11.36 6.27 10.31
N LEU A 45 -11.38 5.36 9.33
CA LEU A 45 -12.10 4.11 9.43
C LEU A 45 -11.29 3.05 10.21
N SER A 46 -12.01 2.19 10.91
CA SER A 46 -11.43 1.12 11.70
C SER A 46 -10.84 0.01 10.83
N ARG A 47 -9.92 -0.80 11.40
CA ARG A 47 -9.42 -2.01 10.75
C ARG A 47 -10.52 -2.97 10.31
N ARG A 48 -11.66 -2.96 11.02
CA ARG A 48 -12.83 -3.74 10.63
C ARG A 48 -13.38 -3.33 9.26
N ALA A 49 -13.47 -2.03 8.98
CA ALA A 49 -13.88 -1.54 7.67
C ALA A 49 -12.93 -2.02 6.57
N VAL A 50 -11.60 -2.00 6.84
CA VAL A 50 -10.60 -2.55 5.91
C VAL A 50 -10.80 -4.05 5.71
N THR A 51 -11.10 -4.81 6.76
CA THR A 51 -11.41 -6.25 6.64
C THR A 51 -12.61 -6.49 5.72
N ILE A 52 -13.66 -5.68 5.86
CA ILE A 52 -14.86 -5.78 5.00
C ILE A 52 -14.51 -5.48 3.55
N ALA A 53 -13.75 -4.41 3.29
CA ALA A 53 -13.31 -4.05 1.96
C ALA A 53 -12.42 -5.14 1.32
N TYR A 54 -11.47 -5.72 2.09
CA TYR A 54 -10.65 -6.81 1.57
C TYR A 54 -11.46 -8.08 1.28
N ALA A 55 -12.44 -8.42 2.11
CA ALA A 55 -13.31 -9.57 1.83
C ALA A 55 -14.09 -9.37 0.52
N ALA A 56 -14.58 -8.14 0.28
CA ALA A 56 -15.22 -7.77 -0.97
C ALA A 56 -14.23 -7.83 -2.16
N ALA A 57 -13.12 -7.13 -2.08
CA ALA A 57 -12.13 -7.07 -3.17
C ALA A 57 -11.53 -8.45 -3.51
N LEU A 58 -11.33 -9.33 -2.52
CA LEU A 58 -10.90 -10.71 -2.75
C LEU A 58 -11.95 -11.53 -3.51
N GLN A 59 -13.23 -11.31 -3.24
CA GLN A 59 -14.30 -11.99 -3.97
C GLN A 59 -14.41 -11.45 -5.39
N GLU A 60 -14.45 -10.13 -5.55
CA GLU A 60 -14.76 -9.47 -6.81
C GLU A 60 -13.62 -9.55 -7.84
N SER A 61 -12.39 -9.35 -7.41
CA SER A 61 -11.24 -9.22 -8.32
C SER A 61 -9.98 -9.94 -7.86
N LYS A 62 -10.00 -10.63 -6.73
CA LYS A 62 -8.79 -11.16 -6.06
C LYS A 62 -7.76 -10.06 -5.74
N LEU A 63 -8.22 -8.85 -5.41
CA LEU A 63 -7.39 -7.67 -5.18
C LEU A 63 -6.63 -7.19 -6.44
N HIS A 64 -7.20 -7.34 -7.62
CA HIS A 64 -6.68 -6.75 -8.87
C HIS A 64 -7.58 -5.61 -9.34
N ASN A 65 -6.98 -4.66 -10.06
CA ASN A 65 -7.72 -3.55 -10.65
C ASN A 65 -8.12 -3.88 -12.10
N LEU A 66 -9.14 -4.70 -12.26
CA LEU A 66 -9.56 -5.23 -13.56
C LEU A 66 -10.22 -4.14 -14.41
N ASP A 67 -9.85 -4.05 -15.67
CA ASP A 67 -10.46 -3.17 -16.67
C ASP A 67 -11.66 -3.80 -17.39
N TYR A 68 -12.05 -5.00 -16.97
CA TYR A 68 -13.18 -5.80 -17.47
C TYR A 68 -13.94 -6.44 -16.31
N GLY A 69 -15.17 -6.91 -16.60
CA GLY A 69 -16.02 -7.63 -15.65
C GLY A 69 -17.33 -8.05 -16.26
N ASP A 70 -18.25 -8.55 -15.43
CA ASP A 70 -19.62 -8.83 -15.89
C ASP A 70 -20.32 -7.50 -16.25
N ARG A 71 -20.93 -7.46 -17.43
CA ARG A 71 -21.57 -6.26 -17.99
C ARG A 71 -20.60 -5.08 -18.06
N ASP A 72 -20.87 -4.01 -17.29
CA ASP A 72 -20.05 -2.81 -17.20
C ASP A 72 -19.24 -2.72 -15.89
N SER A 73 -19.04 -3.85 -15.20
CA SER A 73 -18.26 -3.93 -13.96
C SER A 73 -16.78 -3.62 -14.21
N ILE A 74 -16.16 -2.82 -13.32
CA ILE A 74 -14.77 -2.42 -13.46
C ILE A 74 -14.11 -2.22 -12.09
N GLY A 75 -12.79 -2.38 -12.08
CA GLY A 75 -11.94 -2.05 -10.95
C GLY A 75 -11.92 -3.10 -9.84
N VAL A 76 -11.32 -2.73 -8.73
CA VAL A 76 -11.03 -3.60 -7.58
C VAL A 76 -12.31 -4.22 -6.98
N PHE A 77 -13.42 -3.48 -7.00
CA PHE A 77 -14.69 -3.90 -6.39
C PHE A 77 -15.74 -4.29 -7.42
N GLN A 78 -15.39 -4.40 -8.71
CA GLN A 78 -16.32 -4.70 -9.80
C GLN A 78 -17.58 -3.83 -9.73
N GLN A 79 -17.36 -2.53 -9.53
CA GLN A 79 -18.43 -1.53 -9.43
C GLN A 79 -18.93 -1.17 -10.82
N ARG A 80 -20.25 -0.98 -10.95
CA ARG A 80 -20.91 -0.75 -12.24
C ARG A 80 -21.33 0.71 -12.42
N PRO A 81 -20.84 1.39 -13.49
CA PRO A 81 -21.33 2.72 -13.85
C PRO A 81 -22.86 2.79 -13.97
N SER A 82 -23.49 1.78 -14.59
CA SER A 82 -24.93 1.69 -14.76
C SER A 82 -25.73 1.61 -13.44
N GLU A 83 -25.06 1.24 -12.34
CA GLU A 83 -25.67 1.17 -10.99
C GLU A 83 -25.33 2.39 -10.12
N GLY A 84 -24.81 3.45 -10.73
CA GLY A 84 -24.58 4.72 -10.04
C GLY A 84 -23.29 4.77 -9.20
N TRP A 85 -22.38 3.82 -9.39
CA TRP A 85 -21.09 3.84 -8.68
C TRP A 85 -20.18 4.97 -9.15
N GLY A 86 -20.36 5.46 -10.36
CA GLY A 86 -19.61 6.55 -10.97
C GLY A 86 -19.11 6.22 -12.37
N PRO A 87 -18.48 7.16 -13.06
CA PRO A 87 -17.96 6.92 -14.41
C PRO A 87 -16.86 5.85 -14.40
N ALA A 88 -16.82 5.01 -15.45
CA ALA A 88 -15.82 3.95 -15.62
C ALA A 88 -14.39 4.47 -15.48
N SER A 89 -14.08 5.64 -16.07
CA SER A 89 -12.74 6.26 -15.98
C SER A 89 -12.32 6.60 -14.55
N LYS A 90 -13.27 6.86 -13.64
CA LYS A 90 -12.97 7.09 -12.22
C LYS A 90 -12.94 5.79 -11.42
N LEU A 91 -13.77 4.81 -11.78
CA LEU A 91 -13.78 3.50 -11.11
C LEU A 91 -12.51 2.69 -11.39
N ALA A 92 -11.83 2.98 -12.50
CA ALA A 92 -10.50 2.45 -12.80
C ALA A 92 -9.39 2.99 -11.86
N ASP A 93 -9.65 4.06 -11.09
CA ASP A 93 -8.76 4.54 -10.03
C ASP A 93 -9.08 3.81 -8.70
N PRO A 94 -8.16 2.99 -8.17
CA PRO A 94 -8.40 2.24 -6.93
C PRO A 94 -8.73 3.12 -5.72
N VAL A 95 -8.22 4.35 -5.67
CA VAL A 95 -8.52 5.30 -4.58
C VAL A 95 -9.98 5.75 -4.67
N TYR A 96 -10.43 6.12 -5.86
CA TYR A 96 -11.83 6.51 -6.07
C TYR A 96 -12.79 5.34 -5.80
N ALA A 97 -12.52 4.17 -6.38
CA ALA A 97 -13.34 2.96 -6.19
C ALA A 97 -13.46 2.59 -4.71
N THR A 98 -12.33 2.64 -3.97
CA THR A 98 -12.30 2.39 -2.52
C THR A 98 -13.07 3.45 -1.73
N SER A 99 -12.96 4.71 -2.11
CA SER A 99 -13.73 5.80 -1.47
C SER A 99 -15.24 5.62 -1.65
N ARG A 100 -15.65 5.17 -2.83
CA ARG A 100 -17.08 4.83 -3.11
C ARG A 100 -17.54 3.64 -2.28
N PHE A 101 -16.71 2.58 -2.20
CA PHE A 101 -16.98 1.43 -1.35
C PHE A 101 -17.19 1.83 0.12
N PHE A 102 -16.26 2.58 0.70
CA PHE A 102 -16.37 3.01 2.10
C PHE A 102 -17.53 3.96 2.35
N ARG A 103 -17.86 4.82 1.39
CA ARG A 103 -19.06 5.66 1.48
C ARG A 103 -20.33 4.81 1.58
N ALA A 104 -20.47 3.77 0.74
CA ALA A 104 -21.58 2.86 0.79
C ALA A 104 -21.59 2.04 2.10
N LEU A 105 -20.44 1.54 2.54
CA LEU A 105 -20.30 0.80 3.79
C LEU A 105 -20.76 1.62 5.01
N THR A 106 -20.31 2.87 5.10
CA THR A 106 -20.66 3.74 6.23
C THR A 106 -22.09 4.20 6.24
N ALA A 107 -22.81 4.07 5.12
CA ALA A 107 -24.25 4.32 5.03
C ALA A 107 -25.09 3.14 5.54
N ILE A 108 -24.52 1.94 5.72
CA ILE A 108 -25.24 0.78 6.27
C ILE A 108 -25.34 0.93 7.79
N PRO A 109 -26.55 1.05 8.36
CA PRO A 109 -26.72 1.15 9.80
C PRO A 109 -26.12 -0.06 10.51
N GLY A 110 -25.33 0.19 11.54
CA GLY A 110 -24.74 -0.87 12.37
C GLY A 110 -23.74 -1.78 11.66
N TYR A 111 -23.13 -1.38 10.52
CA TYR A 111 -22.18 -2.22 9.79
C TYR A 111 -21.03 -2.74 10.65
N GLN A 112 -20.70 -2.01 11.72
CA GLN A 112 -19.64 -2.39 12.65
C GLN A 112 -19.98 -3.65 13.47
N GLN A 113 -21.24 -3.98 13.66
CA GLN A 113 -21.73 -5.15 14.40
C GLN A 113 -22.10 -6.32 13.47
N LEU A 114 -22.39 -6.04 12.20
CA LEU A 114 -22.74 -7.08 11.22
C LEU A 114 -21.58 -8.05 11.00
N PRO A 115 -21.82 -9.33 10.75
CA PRO A 115 -20.78 -10.23 10.25
C PRO A 115 -20.09 -9.62 9.02
N VAL A 116 -18.74 -9.74 8.91
CA VAL A 116 -17.94 -9.12 7.84
C VAL A 116 -18.52 -9.41 6.46
N PHE A 117 -18.88 -10.66 6.19
CA PHE A 117 -19.44 -11.07 4.90
C PHE A 117 -20.81 -10.44 4.63
N LYS A 118 -21.65 -10.24 5.66
CA LYS A 118 -22.95 -9.57 5.51
C LYS A 118 -22.79 -8.08 5.21
N ALA A 119 -21.83 -7.42 5.84
CA ALA A 119 -21.54 -6.03 5.56
C ALA A 119 -20.99 -5.86 4.12
N ALA A 120 -20.08 -6.75 3.68
CA ALA A 120 -19.58 -6.76 2.30
C ALA A 120 -20.71 -6.98 1.29
N GLN A 121 -21.57 -7.96 1.54
CA GLN A 121 -22.77 -8.22 0.72
C GLN A 121 -23.70 -7.01 0.64
N GLY A 122 -23.94 -6.34 1.77
CA GLY A 122 -24.81 -5.16 1.82
C GLY A 122 -24.28 -3.99 0.97
N VAL A 123 -22.94 -3.83 0.86
CA VAL A 123 -22.33 -2.83 -0.02
C VAL A 123 -22.46 -3.21 -1.49
N GLN A 124 -22.22 -4.48 -1.82
CA GLN A 124 -22.14 -4.97 -3.20
C GLN A 124 -23.50 -5.36 -3.79
N HIS A 125 -24.57 -5.34 -2.98
CA HIS A 125 -25.91 -5.79 -3.36
C HIS A 125 -25.96 -7.17 -4.02
N SER A 126 -24.99 -8.04 -3.65
CA SER A 126 -24.87 -9.39 -4.21
C SER A 126 -25.99 -10.30 -3.73
N ALA A 127 -26.52 -11.11 -4.65
CA ALA A 127 -27.55 -12.11 -4.34
C ALA A 127 -27.01 -13.23 -3.43
N ASP A 128 -25.71 -13.60 -3.55
CA ASP A 128 -25.05 -14.63 -2.73
C ASP A 128 -24.16 -14.03 -1.65
N GLY A 129 -24.75 -13.87 -0.45
CA GLY A 129 -24.01 -13.41 0.71
C GLY A 129 -22.98 -14.39 1.26
N ALA A 130 -23.03 -15.65 0.90
CA ALA A 130 -22.08 -16.65 1.35
C ALA A 130 -20.74 -16.54 0.63
N ALA A 131 -20.70 -15.98 -0.59
CA ALA A 131 -19.50 -15.86 -1.41
C ALA A 131 -18.35 -15.10 -0.71
N TYR A 132 -18.65 -14.08 0.09
CA TYR A 132 -17.64 -13.30 0.83
C TYR A 132 -17.11 -14.02 2.07
N ARG A 133 -17.85 -14.97 2.62
CA ARG A 133 -17.52 -15.63 3.90
C ARG A 133 -16.18 -16.33 3.86
N GLN A 134 -15.88 -17.02 2.77
CA GLN A 134 -14.62 -17.75 2.58
C GLN A 134 -13.38 -16.87 2.68
N TYR A 135 -13.48 -15.58 2.33
CA TYR A 135 -12.36 -14.62 2.36
C TYR A 135 -12.16 -13.92 3.70
N VAL A 136 -13.09 -14.04 4.66
CA VAL A 136 -13.01 -13.34 5.95
C VAL A 136 -11.72 -13.66 6.71
N PRO A 137 -11.24 -14.91 6.80
CA PRO A 137 -9.99 -15.20 7.49
C PRO A 137 -8.78 -14.54 6.84
N GLN A 138 -8.67 -14.60 5.52
CA GLN A 138 -7.59 -13.96 4.76
C GLN A 138 -7.66 -12.43 4.89
N ALA A 139 -8.84 -11.85 4.67
CA ALA A 139 -9.07 -10.41 4.79
C ALA A 139 -8.70 -9.86 6.17
N SER A 140 -9.01 -10.60 7.24
CA SER A 140 -8.67 -10.20 8.61
C SER A 140 -7.16 -10.16 8.84
N ARG A 141 -6.42 -11.13 8.32
CA ARG A 141 -4.96 -11.18 8.40
C ARG A 141 -4.31 -10.07 7.57
N LEU A 142 -4.77 -9.86 6.32
CA LEU A 142 -4.30 -8.76 5.48
C LEU A 142 -4.56 -7.41 6.15
N ALA A 143 -5.76 -7.19 6.71
CA ALA A 143 -6.06 -5.95 7.40
C ALA A 143 -5.11 -5.70 8.60
N LEU A 144 -4.72 -6.74 9.34
CA LEU A 144 -3.72 -6.60 10.40
C LEU A 144 -2.35 -6.19 9.87
N ALA A 145 -1.91 -6.76 8.74
CA ALA A 145 -0.61 -6.47 8.14
C ALA A 145 -0.57 -5.05 7.53
N PHE A 146 -1.58 -4.67 6.75
CA PHE A 146 -1.55 -3.44 5.94
C PHE A 146 -1.99 -2.18 6.68
N THR A 147 -2.73 -2.27 7.78
CA THR A 147 -3.14 -1.08 8.56
C THR A 147 -2.07 -0.57 9.52
N GLY A 148 -0.88 -1.17 9.52
CA GLY A 148 0.24 -0.80 10.38
C GLY A 148 0.11 -1.27 11.83
N GLY A 149 -0.87 -2.13 12.12
CA GLY A 149 -1.03 -2.73 13.45
C GLY A 149 0.00 -3.84 13.76
N ASN A 150 0.72 -4.31 12.74
CA ASN A 150 1.81 -5.27 12.84
C ASN A 150 3.05 -4.64 12.17
N PRO A 151 4.10 -4.26 12.93
CA PRO A 151 5.30 -3.65 12.38
C PRO A 151 6.00 -4.56 11.34
N HIS A 152 6.63 -3.95 10.31
CA HIS A 152 7.39 -4.64 9.25
C HIS A 152 6.73 -5.90 8.66
N ALA A 153 5.41 -5.94 8.69
CA ALA A 153 4.61 -7.12 8.30
C ALA A 153 4.52 -7.35 6.79
N VAL A 154 4.81 -6.35 5.98
CA VAL A 154 4.69 -6.44 4.51
C VAL A 154 6.00 -5.99 3.88
N TRP A 155 6.49 -6.79 2.95
CA TRP A 155 7.63 -6.45 2.11
C TRP A 155 7.45 -7.01 0.70
N CYS A 156 8.15 -6.41 -0.25
CA CYS A 156 8.15 -6.85 -1.64
C CYS A 156 9.58 -6.99 -2.15
N TRP A 157 9.75 -7.72 -3.22
CA TRP A 157 11.01 -7.88 -3.94
C TRP A 157 10.77 -7.90 -5.45
N TRP A 158 11.74 -7.39 -6.18
CA TRP A 158 11.75 -7.37 -7.63
C TRP A 158 13.13 -7.79 -8.14
N PRO A 159 13.21 -8.51 -9.28
CA PRO A 159 14.50 -8.87 -9.89
C PRO A 159 15.33 -7.64 -10.25
N SER A 160 14.65 -6.56 -10.63
CA SER A 160 15.24 -5.25 -10.88
C SER A 160 14.21 -4.16 -10.64
N VAL A 161 14.67 -3.02 -10.13
CA VAL A 161 13.89 -1.78 -10.12
C VAL A 161 14.41 -0.90 -11.24
N PRO A 162 13.53 -0.21 -11.98
CA PRO A 162 13.96 0.67 -13.05
C PRO A 162 15.04 1.65 -12.58
N SER A 163 16.16 1.70 -13.29
CA SER A 163 17.26 2.61 -13.00
C SER A 163 16.84 4.08 -13.14
N GLY A 164 17.57 4.98 -12.49
CA GLY A 164 17.37 6.42 -12.57
C GLY A 164 16.96 7.06 -11.26
N ARG A 165 16.79 8.37 -11.27
CA ARG A 165 16.44 9.13 -10.07
C ARG A 165 15.06 8.75 -9.54
N PRO A 166 14.87 8.61 -8.22
CA PRO A 166 13.57 8.37 -7.60
C PRO A 166 12.57 9.47 -7.97
N LYS A 167 11.33 9.07 -8.27
CA LYS A 167 10.22 9.98 -8.61
C LYS A 167 9.49 10.45 -7.34
N LEU A 168 10.22 11.01 -6.38
CA LEU A 168 9.72 11.30 -5.02
C LEU A 168 8.54 12.28 -4.99
N ALA A 169 8.52 13.28 -5.87
CA ALA A 169 7.40 14.21 -5.98
C ALA A 169 6.11 13.51 -6.49
N ALA A 170 6.23 12.56 -7.40
CA ALA A 170 5.11 11.75 -7.85
C ALA A 170 4.63 10.82 -6.73
N ALA A 171 5.54 10.13 -6.05
CA ALA A 171 5.22 9.30 -4.89
C ALA A 171 4.49 10.09 -3.80
N SER A 172 4.93 11.31 -3.50
CA SER A 172 4.28 12.20 -2.53
C SER A 172 2.84 12.55 -2.93
N ARG A 173 2.60 12.87 -4.22
CA ARG A 173 1.24 13.18 -4.72
C ARG A 173 0.32 11.95 -4.63
N SER A 174 0.79 10.79 -5.06
CA SER A 174 -0.02 9.56 -5.02
C SER A 174 -0.27 9.09 -3.60
N LEU A 175 0.71 9.27 -2.70
CA LEU A 175 0.52 9.01 -1.28
C LEU A 175 -0.53 9.97 -0.69
N ALA A 176 -0.49 11.26 -1.05
CA ALA A 176 -1.51 12.23 -0.64
C ALA A 176 -2.89 11.89 -1.21
N HIS A 177 -2.97 11.34 -2.41
CA HIS A 177 -4.21 10.86 -2.99
C HIS A 177 -4.81 9.71 -2.18
N ALA A 178 -3.99 8.74 -1.76
CA ALA A 178 -4.44 7.57 -0.99
C ALA A 178 -4.69 7.86 0.50
N PHE A 179 -3.85 8.68 1.16
CA PHE A 179 -3.87 8.93 2.61
C PHE A 179 -4.41 10.32 2.99
N GLY A 180 -4.90 11.07 2.01
CA GLY A 180 -5.32 12.46 2.20
C GLY A 180 -4.14 13.44 2.30
N PRO A 181 -4.43 14.77 2.33
CA PRO A 181 -3.40 15.81 2.37
C PRO A 181 -2.44 15.72 3.56
N ARG A 182 -2.90 15.18 4.68
CA ARG A 182 -2.05 14.89 5.86
C ARG A 182 -1.08 13.73 5.64
N GLY A 183 -1.26 12.97 4.55
CA GLY A 183 -0.36 11.91 4.10
C GLY A 183 0.75 12.39 3.19
N ALA A 184 0.62 13.62 2.66
CA ALA A 184 1.64 14.22 1.82
C ALA A 184 2.95 14.36 2.62
N GLY A 185 3.99 13.69 2.14
CA GLY A 185 5.35 13.90 2.62
C GLY A 185 5.89 15.22 2.05
N GLN A 186 6.71 15.90 2.80
CA GLN A 186 7.58 16.91 2.23
C GLN A 186 8.78 16.19 1.62
N ALA A 187 8.95 16.32 0.30
CA ALA A 187 10.27 16.11 -0.28
C ALA A 187 11.18 17.15 0.39
N ASP A 188 12.34 16.73 0.89
CA ASP A 188 13.34 17.68 1.37
C ASP A 188 13.55 18.70 0.23
N PRO A 189 13.26 20.00 0.45
CA PRO A 189 13.55 21.00 -0.56
C PRO A 189 15.04 20.89 -0.84
N PRO A 190 15.48 20.97 -2.10
CA PRO A 190 16.87 21.24 -2.37
C PRO A 190 17.16 22.51 -1.57
N ARG A 191 18.08 22.44 -0.60
CA ARG A 191 18.46 23.62 0.15
C ARG A 191 18.80 24.69 -0.87
N SER A 192 17.89 25.66 -1.04
CA SER A 192 18.12 26.82 -1.85
C SER A 192 19.46 27.38 -1.42
N ALA A 193 20.31 27.65 -2.41
CA ALA A 193 21.58 28.33 -2.25
C ALA A 193 21.30 29.76 -1.75
N GLN A 194 21.02 29.89 -0.46
CA GLN A 194 20.93 31.18 0.19
C GLN A 194 21.80 31.16 1.43
N ALA A 195 22.89 31.89 1.27
CA ALA A 195 23.78 32.41 2.31
C ALA A 195 24.47 31.38 3.22
N ASP A 196 25.51 30.70 2.70
CA ASP A 196 26.83 30.76 3.32
C ASP A 196 27.87 30.37 2.29
N ARG A 197 28.81 31.28 2.03
CA ARG A 197 29.92 31.08 1.08
C ARG A 197 30.72 29.88 1.51
N PRO A 198 31.02 28.94 0.60
CA PRO A 198 31.77 27.74 0.96
C PRO A 198 33.24 28.07 1.21
N ARG A 199 33.72 27.69 2.39
CA ARG A 199 35.13 27.35 2.50
C ARG A 199 35.32 25.97 1.85
N SER A 200 36.05 25.98 0.74
CA SER A 200 36.71 24.85 0.05
C SER A 200 36.00 23.51 -0.08
N GLY A 201 35.54 23.27 -1.31
CA GLY A 201 35.69 22.07 -2.10
C GLY A 201 35.37 20.72 -1.45
N GLN A 202 34.12 20.33 -1.58
CA GLN A 202 33.69 18.99 -2.02
C GLN A 202 32.16 18.92 -1.89
N SER A 203 31.48 19.11 -3.01
CA SER A 203 30.07 18.72 -3.11
C SER A 203 30.03 17.19 -2.98
N ASP A 204 29.59 16.69 -1.83
CA ASP A 204 29.33 15.26 -1.61
C ASP A 204 28.15 14.86 -2.53
N PRO A 205 28.38 14.08 -3.60
CA PRO A 205 27.34 13.63 -4.50
C PRO A 205 26.37 12.64 -3.85
N SER A 206 26.60 12.24 -2.60
CA SER A 206 25.83 11.21 -1.89
C SER A 206 24.62 11.74 -1.10
N ARG A 207 24.29 13.03 -1.14
CA ARG A 207 23.03 13.53 -0.54
C ARG A 207 21.84 13.21 -1.46
N SER A 208 21.49 11.95 -1.47
CA SER A 208 20.27 11.45 -2.12
C SER A 208 19.05 12.25 -1.63
N GLN A 209 18.31 12.83 -2.57
CA GLN A 209 17.00 13.39 -2.28
C GLN A 209 16.17 12.32 -1.59
N ALA A 210 15.46 12.68 -0.52
CA ALA A 210 14.59 11.78 0.21
C ALA A 210 13.19 12.38 0.35
N LEU A 211 12.18 11.52 0.32
CA LEU A 211 10.83 11.85 0.70
C LEU A 211 10.68 11.58 2.20
N LEU A 212 10.32 12.59 2.97
CA LEU A 212 10.02 12.48 4.40
C LEU A 212 8.51 12.62 4.62
N VAL A 213 7.90 11.60 5.17
CA VAL A 213 6.46 11.56 5.47
C VAL A 213 6.26 11.51 6.97
N ARG A 214 5.55 12.50 7.52
CA ARG A 214 5.25 12.55 8.95
C ARG A 214 4.39 11.36 9.39
N ALA A 215 4.78 10.72 10.48
CA ALA A 215 4.11 9.56 11.07
C ALA A 215 3.64 9.88 12.50
N PRO A 216 2.46 10.48 12.68
CA PRO A 216 1.96 10.90 14.01
C PRO A 216 1.62 9.73 14.92
N SER A 217 1.61 8.51 14.41
CA SER A 217 1.48 7.27 15.18
C SER A 217 2.25 6.14 14.52
N PRO A 218 2.71 5.13 15.30
CA PRO A 218 3.40 3.97 14.75
C PRO A 218 2.61 3.26 13.66
N ALA A 219 1.30 3.08 13.87
CA ALA A 219 0.44 2.41 12.88
C ALA A 219 0.35 3.20 11.56
N ARG A 220 0.30 4.56 11.61
CA ARG A 220 0.33 5.37 10.39
C ARG A 220 1.67 5.25 9.69
N GLY A 221 2.77 5.31 10.44
CA GLY A 221 4.10 5.18 9.86
C GLY A 221 4.30 3.86 9.14
N TRP A 222 3.90 2.76 9.74
CA TRP A 222 3.98 1.44 9.10
C TRP A 222 3.06 1.31 7.88
N ALA A 223 1.83 1.85 7.92
CA ALA A 223 0.95 1.85 6.75
C ALA A 223 1.55 2.65 5.58
N VAL A 224 2.14 3.82 5.85
CA VAL A 224 2.85 4.62 4.85
C VAL A 224 4.09 3.90 4.32
N ALA A 225 4.91 3.30 5.21
CA ALA A 225 6.10 2.56 4.82
C ALA A 225 5.74 1.37 3.91
N VAL A 226 4.69 0.63 4.24
CA VAL A 226 4.16 -0.47 3.41
C VAL A 226 3.70 0.05 2.05
N TRP A 227 2.97 1.15 1.99
CA TRP A 227 2.53 1.73 0.73
C TRP A 227 3.73 2.12 -0.17
N LEU A 228 4.75 2.75 0.39
CA LEU A 228 5.97 3.11 -0.35
C LEU A 228 6.72 1.87 -0.86
N VAL A 229 6.79 0.81 -0.05
CA VAL A 229 7.41 -0.46 -0.46
C VAL A 229 6.62 -1.12 -1.60
N THR A 230 5.30 -1.20 -1.50
CA THR A 230 4.48 -1.87 -2.53
C THR A 230 4.44 -1.12 -3.86
N HIS A 231 4.70 0.20 -3.86
CA HIS A 231 4.74 1.04 -5.06
C HIS A 231 6.19 1.42 -5.47
N ALA A 232 7.19 0.78 -4.87
CA ALA A 232 8.60 1.13 -5.10
C ALA A 232 9.04 1.11 -6.57
N PRO A 233 8.64 0.14 -7.43
CA PRO A 233 9.04 0.15 -8.84
C PRO A 233 8.49 1.34 -9.62
N GLU A 234 7.25 1.73 -9.36
CA GLU A 234 6.59 2.84 -10.04
C GLU A 234 7.32 4.16 -9.80
N TYR A 235 7.77 4.37 -8.57
CA TYR A 235 8.45 5.61 -8.17
C TYR A 235 9.97 5.48 -8.09
N ARG A 236 10.54 4.33 -8.46
CA ARG A 236 11.99 4.08 -8.40
C ARG A 236 12.54 4.29 -6.99
N ILE A 237 11.80 3.83 -5.98
CA ILE A 237 12.22 3.86 -4.58
C ILE A 237 13.09 2.63 -4.34
N HIS A 238 14.30 2.84 -3.82
CA HIS A 238 15.27 1.78 -3.55
C HIS A 238 15.38 1.45 -2.07
N GLU A 239 14.96 2.37 -1.20
CA GLU A 239 15.04 2.23 0.24
C GLU A 239 13.86 2.91 0.93
N VAL A 240 13.32 2.26 1.96
CA VAL A 240 12.35 2.84 2.90
C VAL A 240 12.83 2.58 4.33
N ARG A 241 12.88 3.64 5.17
CA ARG A 241 13.29 3.54 6.59
C ARG A 241 12.17 4.02 7.50
N TYR A 242 11.93 3.27 8.58
CA TYR A 242 10.99 3.66 9.62
C TYR A 242 11.23 2.90 10.91
N ALA A 243 11.15 3.59 12.06
CA ALA A 243 11.15 3.00 13.40
C ALA A 243 12.31 2.02 13.67
N GLY A 244 13.52 2.34 13.20
CA GLY A 244 14.72 1.49 13.37
C GLY A 244 14.78 0.28 12.45
N TYR A 245 13.98 0.27 11.38
CA TYR A 245 14.01 -0.73 10.32
C TYR A 245 14.20 -0.07 8.96
N GLN A 246 14.81 -0.83 8.06
CA GLN A 246 14.96 -0.47 6.65
C GLN A 246 14.51 -1.61 5.76
N TRP A 247 13.87 -1.26 4.67
CA TRP A 247 13.65 -2.11 3.53
C TRP A 247 14.49 -1.60 2.37
N GLN A 248 15.16 -2.48 1.67
CA GLN A 248 15.97 -2.17 0.50
C GLN A 248 15.66 -3.16 -0.62
N VAL A 249 15.62 -2.67 -1.86
CA VAL A 249 15.44 -3.53 -3.03
C VAL A 249 16.50 -4.62 -3.10
N SER A 250 17.75 -4.29 -2.76
CA SER A 250 18.88 -5.22 -2.74
C SER A 250 18.74 -6.35 -1.70
N ALA A 251 17.89 -6.19 -0.69
CA ALA A 251 17.65 -7.24 0.30
C ALA A 251 16.81 -8.41 -0.26
N GLY A 252 16.13 -8.20 -1.39
CA GLY A 252 15.32 -9.23 -2.04
C GLY A 252 14.24 -9.78 -1.09
N THR A 253 14.12 -11.09 -1.02
CA THR A 253 13.12 -11.78 -0.20
C THR A 253 13.33 -11.67 1.31
N LYS A 254 14.48 -11.15 1.78
CA LYS A 254 14.75 -10.96 3.22
C LYS A 254 13.84 -9.92 3.87
N GLY A 255 13.30 -8.98 3.06
CA GLY A 255 12.38 -7.96 3.55
C GLY A 255 13.05 -6.91 4.44
N TRP A 256 12.37 -6.58 5.55
CA TRP A 256 12.84 -5.57 6.49
C TRP A 256 14.01 -6.07 7.34
N THR A 257 15.02 -5.24 7.49
CA THR A 257 16.19 -5.47 8.34
C THR A 257 16.35 -4.34 9.35
N ARG A 258 17.17 -4.54 10.39
CA ARG A 258 17.51 -3.46 11.33
C ARG A 258 18.26 -2.36 10.60
N ASP A 259 17.83 -1.11 10.84
CA ASP A 259 18.52 0.07 10.36
C ASP A 259 19.70 0.40 11.29
N PRO A 260 20.95 0.46 10.78
CA PRO A 260 22.10 0.85 11.60
C PRO A 260 22.15 2.35 11.91
N GLY A 261 21.33 3.16 11.21
CA GLY A 261 21.26 4.60 11.40
C GLY A 261 20.34 5.01 12.56
N PRO A 262 20.22 6.33 12.81
CA PRO A 262 19.34 6.84 13.84
C PRO A 262 17.88 6.48 13.56
N ALA A 263 17.18 6.03 14.59
CA ALA A 263 15.78 5.65 14.47
C ALA A 263 14.90 6.85 14.10
N LEU A 264 14.16 6.73 13.01
CA LEU A 264 13.17 7.70 12.58
C LEU A 264 11.81 7.32 13.17
N ALA A 265 11.51 7.79 14.38
CA ALA A 265 10.30 7.37 15.10
C ALA A 265 9.03 8.14 14.63
N ASP A 266 9.20 9.39 14.16
CA ASP A 266 8.12 10.32 13.83
C ASP A 266 7.91 10.53 12.33
N ARG A 267 8.73 9.89 11.49
CA ARG A 267 8.68 10.03 10.03
C ARG A 267 9.19 8.81 9.29
N VAL A 268 8.55 8.53 8.14
CA VAL A 268 9.03 7.54 7.16
C VAL A 268 9.93 8.25 6.17
N ARG A 269 11.09 7.67 5.84
CA ARG A 269 12.02 8.15 4.82
C ARG A 269 12.05 7.19 3.64
N ALA A 270 11.94 7.71 2.42
CA ALA A 270 12.12 6.94 1.18
C ALA A 270 13.11 7.64 0.24
N SER A 271 13.95 6.85 -0.44
CA SER A 271 14.96 7.34 -1.40
C SER A 271 15.15 6.36 -2.56
#